data_a4469b7490caf67c1132a211e920e480
#
_entry.id   a4469b7490caf67c1132a211e920e480
#
_cell.length_a   1.000
_cell.length_b   1.000
_cell.length_c   1.000
_cell.angle_alpha   90.00
_cell.angle_beta   90.00
_cell.angle_gamma   90.00
#
_symmetry.space_group_name_H-M   'P 1'
#
loop_
_entity.id
_entity.type
_entity.pdbx_description
1 polymer ?
#
loop_
_entity_poly.entity_id
_entity_poly.type
_entity_poly.pdbx_seq_one_letter_code
_entity_poly.pdbx_strand_id
1 'polypeptide(L)'
;EGFTTISGPNGSGKSTLIDGILFALGLSTARTLRAEKISHLISTHNKRNEAFVKVTFGGVEDGDFSVARKIRKSSQGQFNSVYYLDDKVVTLSEIHAKLEHYNITPNSYNVVMQGDVTSITSCTSGERRKVVDEIAGVADFDRRIEQATHELETVENRVVKSTLILNEVNT
;
A
#
# COMPACT_ATOMS: atom_id res chain seq x y z
N GLU A 1 16.39 -15.63 -7.68
CA GLU A 1 16.03 -15.69 -9.11
C GLU A 1 15.40 -17.04 -9.42
N GLY A 2 14.25 -17.05 -10.12
CA GLY A 2 13.60 -18.28 -10.55
C GLY A 2 12.09 -18.28 -10.28
N PHE A 3 11.48 -19.39 -10.63
CA PHE A 3 10.06 -19.64 -10.46
C PHE A 3 9.83 -20.55 -9.25
N THR A 4 8.98 -20.12 -8.31
CA THR A 4 8.64 -20.90 -7.11
C THR A 4 7.15 -21.22 -7.11
N THR A 5 6.80 -22.50 -6.88
CA THR A 5 5.41 -22.94 -6.72
C THR A 5 5.12 -23.37 -5.29
N ILE A 6 3.93 -23.00 -4.80
CA ILE A 6 3.40 -23.46 -3.51
C ILE A 6 2.20 -24.35 -3.79
N SER A 7 2.34 -25.66 -3.48
CA SER A 7 1.30 -26.65 -3.69
C SER A 7 0.84 -27.27 -2.36
N GLY A 8 -0.37 -27.81 -2.35
CA GLY A 8 -0.95 -28.48 -1.17
C GLY A 8 -2.45 -28.67 -1.34
N PRO A 9 -3.09 -29.48 -0.48
CA PRO A 9 -4.52 -29.74 -0.52
C PRO A 9 -5.36 -28.47 -0.21
N ASN A 10 -6.66 -28.53 -0.48
CA ASN A 10 -7.57 -27.45 -0.13
C ASN A 10 -7.59 -27.27 1.40
N GLY A 11 -7.58 -26.00 1.84
CA GLY A 11 -7.55 -25.68 3.28
C GLY A 11 -6.15 -25.70 3.92
N SER A 12 -5.07 -26.02 3.19
CA SER A 12 -3.71 -26.04 3.73
C SER A 12 -3.07 -24.65 3.98
N GLY A 13 -3.78 -23.56 3.68
CA GLY A 13 -3.30 -22.21 3.96
C GLY A 13 -2.49 -21.56 2.83
N LYS A 14 -2.47 -22.12 1.61
CA LYS A 14 -1.72 -21.55 0.47
C LYS A 14 -2.05 -20.08 0.20
N SER A 15 -3.33 -19.77 0.12
CA SER A 15 -3.79 -18.39 -0.10
C SER A 15 -3.53 -17.50 1.12
N THR A 16 -3.56 -18.06 2.33
CA THR A 16 -3.29 -17.33 3.57
C THR A 16 -1.84 -16.85 3.65
N LEU A 17 -0.90 -17.51 2.97
CA LEU A 17 0.48 -17.02 2.87
C LEU A 17 0.55 -15.69 2.13
N ILE A 18 -0.11 -15.59 0.97
CA ILE A 18 -0.18 -14.34 0.20
C ILE A 18 -0.91 -13.27 0.99
N ASP A 19 -2.05 -13.62 1.61
CA ASP A 19 -2.79 -12.71 2.46
C ASP A 19 -1.92 -12.17 3.62
N GLY A 20 -1.07 -13.03 4.21
CA GLY A 20 -0.13 -12.65 5.26
C GLY A 20 0.95 -11.67 4.77
N ILE A 21 1.49 -11.89 3.59
CA ILE A 21 2.46 -10.96 2.98
C ILE A 21 1.82 -9.60 2.75
N LEU A 22 0.67 -9.56 2.07
CA LEU A 22 -0.07 -8.33 1.81
C LEU A 22 -0.46 -7.59 3.09
N PHE A 23 -0.84 -8.34 4.12
CA PHE A 23 -1.12 -7.79 5.43
C PHE A 23 0.10 -7.11 6.06
N ALA A 24 1.27 -7.76 6.03
CA ALA A 24 2.50 -7.21 6.61
C ALA A 24 2.95 -5.94 5.90
N LEU A 25 2.84 -5.92 4.57
CA LEU A 25 3.23 -4.78 3.72
C LEU A 25 2.21 -3.62 3.76
N GLY A 26 1.04 -3.83 4.38
CA GLY A 26 -0.02 -2.82 4.40
C GLY A 26 -0.66 -2.57 3.03
N LEU A 27 -0.51 -3.51 2.10
CA LEU A 27 -1.03 -3.42 0.73
C LEU A 27 -2.48 -3.88 0.60
N SER A 28 -3.05 -4.40 1.68
CA SER A 28 -4.42 -4.92 1.68
C SER A 28 -5.26 -4.34 2.80
N THR A 29 -6.53 -4.13 2.48
CA THR A 29 -7.57 -3.83 3.47
C THR A 29 -8.06 -5.14 4.12
N ALA A 30 -8.74 -5.07 5.26
CA ALA A 30 -9.37 -6.23 5.88
C ALA A 30 -10.31 -6.98 4.90
N ARG A 31 -10.99 -6.24 4.03
CA ARG A 31 -11.91 -6.76 3.02
C ARG A 31 -11.20 -7.59 1.94
N THR A 32 -10.02 -7.16 1.51
CA THR A 32 -9.19 -7.88 0.53
C THR A 32 -8.60 -9.15 1.12
N LEU A 33 -8.35 -9.18 2.43
CA LEU A 33 -7.84 -10.34 3.18
C LEU A 33 -8.93 -11.38 3.54
N ARG A 34 -10.10 -11.33 2.89
CA ARG A 34 -11.22 -12.23 3.16
C ARG A 34 -11.72 -12.17 4.62
N ALA A 35 -11.39 -11.09 5.33
CA ALA A 35 -11.80 -10.82 6.69
C ALA A 35 -12.76 -9.63 6.71
N GLU A 36 -13.96 -9.80 7.25
CA GLU A 36 -14.92 -8.70 7.38
C GLU A 36 -14.41 -7.59 8.29
N LYS A 37 -13.58 -7.96 9.27
CA LYS A 37 -12.98 -7.06 10.26
C LYS A 37 -11.52 -7.46 10.54
N ILE A 38 -10.69 -6.50 10.87
CA ILE A 38 -9.30 -6.73 11.31
C ILE A 38 -9.23 -7.71 12.51
N SER A 39 -10.27 -7.72 13.35
CA SER A 39 -10.38 -8.64 14.47
C SER A 39 -10.36 -10.13 14.08
N HIS A 40 -10.85 -10.46 12.89
CA HIS A 40 -10.92 -11.83 12.41
C HIS A 40 -9.54 -12.38 11.98
N LEU A 41 -8.53 -11.53 11.90
CA LEU A 41 -7.15 -11.93 11.62
C LEU A 41 -6.44 -12.47 12.88
N ILE A 42 -7.02 -12.26 14.06
CA ILE A 42 -6.47 -12.80 15.31
C ILE A 42 -7.07 -14.18 15.54
N SER A 43 -6.19 -15.18 15.68
CA SER A 43 -6.62 -16.57 15.91
C SER A 43 -7.41 -16.69 17.22
N THR A 44 -8.59 -17.33 17.13
CA THR A 44 -9.43 -17.66 18.30
C THR A 44 -8.90 -18.86 19.06
N HIS A 45 -8.07 -19.70 18.45
CA HIS A 45 -7.49 -20.89 19.05
C HIS A 45 -6.30 -20.58 19.98
N ASN A 46 -5.71 -19.40 19.83
CA ASN A 46 -4.58 -18.98 20.66
C ASN A 46 -5.06 -17.98 21.72
N LYS A 47 -4.62 -18.14 22.97
CA LYS A 47 -4.91 -17.20 24.07
C LYS A 47 -4.23 -15.83 23.88
N ARG A 48 -3.39 -15.67 22.86
CA ARG A 48 -2.74 -14.40 22.52
C ARG A 48 -3.74 -13.53 21.76
N ASN A 49 -4.08 -12.37 22.31
CA ASN A 49 -4.95 -11.38 21.68
C ASN A 49 -4.18 -10.54 20.63
N GLU A 50 -3.31 -11.18 19.86
CA GLU A 50 -2.45 -10.52 18.87
C GLU A 50 -2.20 -11.40 17.66
N ALA A 51 -1.99 -10.75 16.49
CA ALA A 51 -1.47 -11.36 15.29
C ALA A 51 -0.23 -10.58 14.83
N PHE A 52 0.77 -11.30 14.36
CA PHE A 52 2.07 -10.76 13.94
C PHE A 52 2.52 -11.47 12.66
N VAL A 53 2.92 -10.68 11.67
CA VAL A 53 3.53 -11.17 10.44
C VAL A 53 4.77 -10.33 10.16
N LYS A 54 5.88 -10.99 9.86
CA LYS A 54 7.15 -10.39 9.44
C LYS A 54 7.55 -10.97 8.09
N VAL A 55 7.87 -10.11 7.15
CA VAL A 55 8.40 -10.44 5.83
C VAL A 55 9.81 -9.89 5.75
N THR A 56 10.75 -10.72 5.36
CA THR A 56 12.15 -10.33 5.16
C THR A 56 12.47 -10.36 3.67
N PHE A 57 13.01 -9.27 3.17
CA PHE A 57 13.50 -9.13 1.81
C PHE A 57 15.02 -9.32 1.83
N GLY A 58 15.49 -10.34 1.12
CA GLY A 58 16.91 -10.64 1.02
C GLY A 58 17.41 -10.51 -0.41
N GLY A 59 18.72 -10.22 -0.53
CA GLY A 59 19.37 -10.12 -1.84
C GLY A 59 19.02 -8.85 -2.61
N VAL A 60 18.58 -7.79 -1.92
CA VAL A 60 18.31 -6.48 -2.49
C VAL A 60 19.57 -5.59 -2.47
N GLU A 61 19.67 -4.63 -3.40
CA GLU A 61 20.86 -3.80 -3.59
C GLU A 61 21.25 -3.02 -2.34
N ASP A 62 20.26 -2.52 -1.57
CA ASP A 62 20.46 -1.74 -0.35
C ASP A 62 20.74 -2.61 0.91
N GLY A 63 20.88 -3.94 0.75
CA GLY A 63 20.98 -4.89 1.86
C GLY A 63 19.62 -5.41 2.32
N ASP A 64 19.65 -6.50 3.07
CA ASP A 64 18.45 -7.15 3.58
C ASP A 64 17.66 -6.23 4.52
N PHE A 65 16.35 -6.20 4.38
CA PHE A 65 15.46 -5.47 5.27
C PHE A 65 14.20 -6.27 5.60
N SER A 66 13.53 -5.92 6.67
CA SER A 66 12.32 -6.60 7.10
C SER A 66 11.17 -5.64 7.36
N VAL A 67 9.99 -6.02 6.91
CA VAL A 67 8.74 -5.32 7.18
C VAL A 67 7.86 -6.22 8.02
N ALA A 68 7.31 -5.68 9.12
CA ALA A 68 6.39 -6.44 9.94
C ALA A 68 5.18 -5.61 10.33
N ARG A 69 4.08 -6.30 10.57
CA ARG A 69 2.85 -5.72 11.10
C ARG A 69 2.34 -6.54 12.26
N LYS A 70 2.00 -5.84 13.33
CA LYS A 70 1.39 -6.41 14.53
C LYS A 70 0.03 -5.80 14.77
N ILE A 71 -0.98 -6.64 14.96
CA ILE A 71 -2.28 -6.21 15.49
C ILE A 71 -2.44 -6.77 16.90
N ARG A 72 -2.98 -5.94 17.78
CA ARG A 72 -3.27 -6.32 19.15
C ARG A 72 -4.65 -5.83 19.56
N LYS A 73 -5.41 -6.71 20.20
CA LYS A 73 -6.68 -6.37 20.84
C LYS A 73 -6.41 -5.78 22.23
N SER A 74 -6.88 -4.57 22.47
CA SER A 74 -6.87 -3.95 23.80
C SER A 74 -7.89 -4.61 24.73
N SER A 75 -7.71 -4.46 26.04
CA SER A 75 -8.69 -4.85 27.06
C SER A 75 -10.06 -4.19 26.87
N GLN A 76 -10.10 -3.03 26.24
CA GLN A 76 -11.34 -2.29 25.91
C GLN A 76 -11.98 -2.73 24.57
N GLY A 77 -11.46 -3.80 23.93
CA GLY A 77 -11.99 -4.31 22.66
C GLY A 77 -11.52 -3.54 21.41
N GLN A 78 -10.71 -2.49 21.56
CA GLN A 78 -10.12 -1.76 20.44
C GLN A 78 -8.94 -2.52 19.84
N PHE A 79 -8.69 -2.31 18.54
CA PHE A 79 -7.60 -2.94 17.81
C PHE A 79 -6.56 -1.88 17.44
N ASN A 80 -5.34 -2.11 17.86
CA ASN A 80 -4.19 -1.30 17.46
C ASN A 80 -3.36 -2.06 16.44
N SER A 81 -2.99 -1.37 15.35
CA SER A 81 -2.10 -1.87 14.32
C SER A 81 -0.80 -1.09 14.34
N VAL A 82 0.32 -1.78 14.47
CA VAL A 82 1.67 -1.19 14.52
C VAL A 82 2.50 -1.81 13.40
N TYR A 83 3.22 -0.96 12.68
CA TYR A 83 4.14 -1.37 11.63
C TYR A 83 5.59 -1.25 12.09
N TYR A 84 6.42 -2.11 11.57
CA TYR A 84 7.84 -2.15 11.87
C TYR A 84 8.65 -2.24 10.56
N LEU A 85 9.73 -1.48 10.49
CA LEU A 85 10.79 -1.59 9.49
C LEU A 85 12.09 -1.85 10.23
N ASP A 86 12.72 -3.00 9.97
CA ASP A 86 13.90 -3.49 10.69
C ASP A 86 13.76 -3.42 12.21
N ASP A 87 12.62 -3.93 12.69
CA ASP A 87 12.22 -3.97 14.10
C ASP A 87 12.00 -2.59 14.77
N LYS A 88 12.08 -1.49 14.00
CA LYS A 88 11.74 -0.13 14.46
C LYS A 88 10.29 0.19 14.11
N VAL A 89 9.58 0.82 15.05
CA VAL A 89 8.20 1.27 14.81
C VAL A 89 8.20 2.42 13.80
N VAL A 90 7.41 2.27 12.76
CA VAL A 90 7.28 3.23 11.67
C VAL A 90 5.82 3.44 11.28
N THR A 91 5.55 4.46 10.50
CA THR A 91 4.24 4.72 9.90
C THR A 91 4.03 3.87 8.65
N LEU A 92 2.77 3.68 8.23
CA LEU A 92 2.44 3.00 6.98
C LEU A 92 3.03 3.74 5.77
N SER A 93 3.07 5.07 5.81
CA SER A 93 3.63 5.88 4.73
C SER A 93 5.14 5.66 4.55
N GLU A 94 5.88 5.48 5.64
CA GLU A 94 7.31 5.16 5.57
C GLU A 94 7.57 3.77 4.98
N ILE A 95 6.71 2.78 5.30
CA ILE A 95 6.77 1.45 4.66
C ILE A 95 6.49 1.58 3.16
N HIS A 96 5.44 2.28 2.77
CA HIS A 96 5.10 2.45 1.36
C HIS A 96 6.21 3.16 0.60
N ALA A 97 6.81 4.22 1.16
CA ALA A 97 7.95 4.92 0.55
C ALA A 97 9.17 3.99 0.34
N LYS A 98 9.48 3.10 1.32
CA LYS A 98 10.56 2.11 1.15
C LYS A 98 10.21 1.07 0.09
N LEU A 99 8.96 0.58 0.04
CA LEU A 99 8.51 -0.42 -0.91
C LEU A 99 8.39 0.14 -2.34
N GLU A 100 8.02 1.42 -2.49
CA GLU A 100 7.94 2.12 -3.77
C GLU A 100 9.27 2.12 -4.51
N HIS A 101 10.39 2.21 -3.79
CA HIS A 101 11.74 2.08 -4.35
C HIS A 101 11.97 0.74 -5.07
N TYR A 102 11.25 -0.30 -4.66
CA TYR A 102 11.27 -1.64 -5.28
C TYR A 102 10.06 -1.89 -6.20
N ASN A 103 9.34 -0.85 -6.61
CA ASN A 103 8.11 -0.93 -7.40
C ASN A 103 7.00 -1.77 -6.75
N ILE A 104 6.96 -1.85 -5.42
CA ILE A 104 5.91 -2.52 -4.67
C ILE A 104 4.97 -1.45 -4.11
N THR A 105 3.86 -1.21 -4.80
CA THR A 105 2.85 -0.20 -4.41
C THR A 105 1.50 -0.86 -4.12
N PRO A 106 0.60 -0.21 -3.37
CA PRO A 106 -0.73 -0.75 -3.07
C PRO A 106 -1.58 -1.08 -4.30
N ASN A 107 -1.32 -0.40 -5.41
CA ASN A 107 -2.05 -0.57 -6.67
C ASN A 107 -1.21 -1.31 -7.73
N SER A 108 -0.01 -1.79 -7.38
CA SER A 108 0.84 -2.47 -8.36
C SER A 108 0.29 -3.83 -8.73
N TYR A 109 0.47 -4.20 -9.99
CA TYR A 109 0.09 -5.52 -10.53
C TYR A 109 1.10 -6.63 -10.18
N ASN A 110 2.00 -6.37 -9.25
CA ASN A 110 3.01 -7.35 -8.78
C ASN A 110 2.37 -8.50 -7.99
N VAL A 111 1.17 -8.30 -7.47
CA VAL A 111 0.40 -9.33 -6.77
C VAL A 111 -0.95 -9.49 -7.45
N VAL A 112 -1.19 -10.67 -7.99
CA VAL A 112 -2.46 -11.03 -8.63
C VAL A 112 -3.24 -11.94 -7.68
N MET A 113 -4.37 -11.45 -7.20
CA MET A 113 -5.27 -12.22 -6.34
C MET A 113 -6.20 -13.12 -7.16
N GLN A 114 -6.81 -14.09 -6.48
CA GLN A 114 -7.79 -14.96 -7.11
C GLN A 114 -9.00 -14.14 -7.60
N GLY A 115 -9.24 -14.13 -8.90
CA GLY A 115 -10.32 -13.37 -9.55
C GLY A 115 -9.86 -12.07 -10.24
N ASP A 116 -8.66 -11.55 -9.95
CA ASP A 116 -8.18 -10.30 -10.54
C ASP A 116 -7.96 -10.40 -12.05
N VAL A 117 -7.55 -11.58 -12.53
CA VAL A 117 -7.35 -11.82 -13.97
C VAL A 117 -8.66 -11.62 -14.76
N THR A 118 -9.79 -11.98 -14.16
CA THR A 118 -11.10 -11.77 -14.79
C THR A 118 -11.60 -10.34 -14.64
N SER A 119 -11.13 -9.60 -13.64
CA SER A 119 -11.49 -8.20 -13.44
C SER A 119 -10.95 -7.31 -14.57
N ILE A 120 -9.75 -7.57 -15.08
CA ILE A 120 -9.16 -6.82 -16.21
C ILE A 120 -10.03 -6.91 -17.48
N THR A 121 -10.70 -8.03 -17.71
CA THR A 121 -11.58 -8.20 -18.86
C THR A 121 -12.90 -7.44 -18.72
N SER A 122 -13.36 -7.20 -17.51
CA SER A 122 -14.58 -6.46 -17.17
C SER A 122 -14.34 -4.97 -16.89
N CYS A 123 -13.09 -4.53 -16.82
CA CYS A 123 -12.73 -3.13 -16.63
C CYS A 123 -13.21 -2.25 -17.80
N THR A 124 -13.61 -1.03 -17.47
CA THR A 124 -13.88 0.03 -18.45
C THR A 124 -12.61 0.41 -19.21
N SER A 125 -12.76 1.08 -20.37
CA SER A 125 -11.61 1.53 -21.16
C SER A 125 -10.68 2.49 -20.38
N GLY A 126 -11.25 3.33 -19.50
CA GLY A 126 -10.50 4.24 -18.64
C GLY A 126 -9.69 3.51 -17.55
N GLU A 127 -10.26 2.48 -16.95
CA GLU A 127 -9.56 1.65 -15.97
C GLU A 127 -8.43 0.85 -16.63
N ARG A 128 -8.66 0.26 -17.80
CA ARG A 128 -7.61 -0.44 -18.57
C ARG A 128 -6.46 0.49 -18.95
N ARG A 129 -6.74 1.74 -19.32
CA ARG A 129 -5.70 2.73 -19.57
C ARG A 129 -4.85 2.97 -18.33
N LYS A 130 -5.46 3.17 -17.16
CA LYS A 130 -4.71 3.35 -15.90
C LYS A 130 -3.78 2.18 -15.60
N VAL A 131 -4.23 0.94 -15.85
CA VAL A 131 -3.40 -0.26 -15.72
C VAL A 131 -2.17 -0.20 -16.62
N VAL A 132 -2.35 0.19 -17.88
CA VAL A 132 -1.25 0.31 -18.84
C VAL A 132 -0.30 1.43 -18.45
N ASP A 133 -0.83 2.59 -18.05
CA ASP A 133 -0.06 3.76 -17.62
C ASP A 133 0.79 3.44 -16.37
N GLU A 134 0.27 2.63 -15.44
CA GLU A 134 0.98 2.18 -14.24
C GLU A 134 2.10 1.18 -14.59
N ILE A 135 1.82 0.17 -15.42
CA ILE A 135 2.83 -0.79 -15.89
C ILE A 135 3.94 -0.10 -16.69
N ALA A 136 3.58 0.92 -17.47
CA ALA A 136 4.54 1.72 -18.24
C ALA A 136 5.34 2.71 -17.37
N GLY A 137 5.04 2.83 -16.07
CA GLY A 137 5.70 3.77 -15.17
C GLY A 137 5.36 5.24 -15.45
N VAL A 138 4.31 5.51 -16.23
CA VAL A 138 3.90 6.87 -16.60
C VAL A 138 3.10 7.54 -15.47
N ALA A 139 2.44 6.76 -14.64
CA ALA A 139 1.61 7.25 -13.53
C ALA A 139 2.36 8.19 -12.56
N ASP A 140 3.65 7.97 -12.37
CA ASP A 140 4.50 8.86 -11.55
C ASP A 140 4.72 10.22 -12.18
N PHE A 141 4.83 10.27 -13.51
CA PHE A 141 4.95 11.54 -14.22
C PHE A 141 3.64 12.33 -14.16
N ASP A 142 2.49 11.66 -14.34
CA ASP A 142 1.18 12.30 -14.24
C ASP A 142 0.96 12.87 -12.83
N ARG A 143 1.30 12.14 -11.79
CA ARG A 143 1.23 12.62 -10.39
C ARG A 143 2.11 13.85 -10.16
N ARG A 144 3.34 13.88 -10.69
CA ARG A 144 4.24 15.04 -10.60
C ARG A 144 3.71 16.25 -11.38
N ILE A 145 3.09 16.01 -12.53
CA ILE A 145 2.45 17.06 -13.33
C ILE A 145 1.26 17.66 -12.57
N GLU A 146 0.42 16.83 -11.96
CA GLU A 146 -0.70 17.30 -11.14
C GLU A 146 -0.23 18.12 -9.95
N GLN A 147 0.81 17.68 -9.24
CA GLN A 147 1.39 18.43 -8.12
C GLN A 147 1.95 19.78 -8.58
N ALA A 148 2.74 19.80 -9.67
CA ALA A 148 3.29 21.02 -10.22
C ALA A 148 2.20 22.00 -10.70
N THR A 149 1.14 21.48 -11.31
CA THR A 149 -0.02 22.28 -11.74
C THR A 149 -0.72 22.92 -10.55
N HIS A 150 -0.94 22.17 -9.48
CA HIS A 150 -1.57 22.69 -8.25
C HIS A 150 -0.70 23.75 -7.55
N GLU A 151 0.61 23.55 -7.52
CA GLU A 151 1.55 24.54 -7.00
C GLU A 151 1.53 25.83 -7.83
N LEU A 152 1.49 25.69 -9.16
CA LEU A 152 1.43 26.81 -10.10
C LEU A 152 0.15 27.63 -9.89
N GLU A 153 -1.02 26.99 -9.80
CA GLU A 153 -2.29 27.66 -9.49
C GLU A 153 -2.23 28.42 -8.16
N THR A 154 -1.57 27.84 -7.16
CA THR A 154 -1.41 28.47 -5.85
C THR A 154 -0.55 29.75 -5.95
N VAL A 155 0.54 29.69 -6.73
CA VAL A 155 1.42 30.84 -6.96
C VAL A 155 0.70 31.91 -7.79
N GLU A 156 0.00 31.55 -8.85
CA GLU A 156 -0.78 32.49 -9.66
C GLU A 156 -1.80 33.23 -8.82
N ASN A 157 -2.56 32.55 -7.95
CA ASN A 157 -3.50 33.16 -7.04
C ASN A 157 -2.82 34.15 -6.06
N ARG A 158 -1.61 33.84 -5.58
CA ARG A 158 -0.82 34.73 -4.73
C ARG A 158 -0.36 35.97 -5.50
N VAL A 159 0.09 35.82 -6.74
CA VAL A 159 0.51 36.92 -7.60
C VAL A 159 -0.67 37.87 -7.87
N VAL A 160 -1.83 37.34 -8.26
CA VAL A 160 -3.05 38.13 -8.47
C VAL A 160 -3.40 38.93 -7.23
N LYS A 161 -3.40 38.27 -6.05
CA LYS A 161 -3.71 38.95 -4.78
C LYS A 161 -2.70 40.05 -4.43
N SER A 162 -1.41 39.80 -4.63
CA SER A 162 -0.37 40.78 -4.39
C SER A 162 -0.47 41.97 -5.35
N THR A 163 -0.81 41.73 -6.61
CA THR A 163 -1.00 42.79 -7.61
C THR A 163 -2.22 43.69 -7.26
N LEU A 164 -3.31 43.08 -6.78
CA LEU A 164 -4.48 43.85 -6.31
C LEU A 164 -4.11 44.77 -5.15
N ILE A 165 -3.40 44.24 -4.13
CA ILE A 165 -2.94 45.02 -2.99
C ILE A 165 -2.02 46.18 -3.43
N LEU A 166 -1.10 45.90 -4.34
CA LEU A 166 -0.17 46.91 -4.86
C LEU A 166 -0.90 48.05 -5.61
N ASN A 167 -1.91 47.72 -6.36
CA ASN A 167 -2.74 48.69 -7.05
C ASN A 167 -3.55 49.57 -6.05
N GLU A 168 -4.08 48.99 -4.96
CA GLU A 168 -4.77 49.73 -3.89
C GLU A 168 -3.83 50.68 -3.15
N VAL A 169 -2.58 50.32 -2.95
CA VAL A 169 -1.60 51.17 -2.22
C VAL A 169 -1.09 52.30 -3.11
N ASN A 170 -1.09 52.15 -4.42
CA ASN A 170 -0.59 53.16 -5.37
C ASN A 170 -1.70 54.12 -5.84
N THR A 171 -2.94 54.00 -5.36
CA THR A 171 -4.06 54.91 -5.62
C THR A 171 -4.27 55.85 -4.44
#